data_57e80e099434a2429f176d8bb5147616
#
_entry.id   57e80e099434a2429f176d8bb5147616
#
_cell.length_a   1.000
_cell.length_b   1.000
_cell.length_c   1.000
_cell.angle_alpha   90.00
_cell.angle_beta   90.00
_cell.angle_gamma   90.00
#
_symmetry.space_group_name_H-M   'P 1'
#
loop_
_entity.id
_entity.type
_entity.pdbx_description
1 polymer ?
#
loop_
_entity_poly.entity_id
_entity_poly.type
_entity_poly.pdbx_seq_one_letter_code
_entity_poly.pdbx_strand_id
1 'polypeptide(L)'
;SFSRELASKAHQYRRVGWKEGDRQIVFRGLVIKDLIEEVRDLCELRCSTYHLTEEMVPRYVEAAWRYSPKWLKCYPSAGWLLARHLKNLNIRFPPLKGILLASESVYDFQLEEMKRVFDCKIFSHYGHYECAVLAGWCENTNDYHVLPFYGYVELLRPGRMELVQEPGEIGEIVATSFIMDATLFVRYRTGDLAVLKGWYCPQCGRPYQIWSKVEGRTHEFIVTRTGRLISMTCINMHDDVFDPFWEFQFYQEKPGEIEFRYVPRGKVSEFHLNKAKEALKRKLGDDVDLELVEVDRIERTGRGKHRFLVQKCEVPLP
;
A
#
# COMPACT_ATOMS: atom_id res chain seq x y z
N SER A 1 8.62 3.35 -24.19
CA SER A 1 8.16 3.69 -22.81
C SER A 1 8.45 2.57 -21.81
N PHE A 2 8.10 1.31 -22.10
CA PHE A 2 8.27 0.17 -21.17
C PHE A 2 9.71 0.01 -20.65
N SER A 3 10.71 0.10 -21.51
CA SER A 3 12.13 0.00 -21.12
C SER A 3 12.56 1.15 -20.18
N ARG A 4 12.05 2.38 -20.43
CA ARG A 4 12.32 3.54 -19.57
C ARG A 4 11.68 3.36 -18.19
N GLU A 5 10.47 2.83 -18.14
CA GLU A 5 9.77 2.49 -16.89
C GLU A 5 10.56 1.46 -16.07
N LEU A 6 11.00 0.37 -16.69
CA LEU A 6 11.82 -0.66 -16.05
C LEU A 6 13.14 -0.08 -15.54
N ALA A 7 13.84 0.73 -16.33
CA ALA A 7 15.08 1.37 -15.94
C ALA A 7 14.90 2.31 -14.73
N SER A 8 13.81 3.08 -14.71
CA SER A 8 13.49 3.99 -13.60
C SER A 8 13.18 3.23 -12.31
N LYS A 9 12.42 2.13 -12.39
CA LYS A 9 12.18 1.24 -11.24
C LYS A 9 13.46 0.58 -10.76
N ALA A 10 14.29 0.06 -11.68
CA ALA A 10 15.57 -0.53 -11.34
C ALA A 10 16.51 0.48 -10.66
N HIS A 11 16.52 1.74 -11.12
CA HIS A 11 17.28 2.81 -10.46
C HIS A 11 16.89 2.98 -8.99
N GLN A 12 15.60 3.00 -8.69
CA GLN A 12 15.13 3.10 -7.29
C GLN A 12 15.48 1.86 -6.47
N TYR A 13 15.25 0.66 -7.00
CA TYR A 13 15.51 -0.58 -6.28
C TYR A 13 17.01 -0.81 -6.00
N ARG A 14 17.90 -0.38 -6.93
CA ARG A 14 19.37 -0.43 -6.71
C ARG A 14 19.80 0.39 -5.50
N ARG A 15 19.08 1.47 -5.15
CA ARG A 15 19.36 2.28 -3.96
C ARG A 15 19.21 1.49 -2.66
N VAL A 16 18.37 0.49 -2.63
CA VAL A 16 18.17 -0.38 -1.46
C VAL A 16 18.94 -1.71 -1.58
N GLY A 17 19.76 -1.88 -2.62
CA GLY A 17 20.64 -3.03 -2.79
C GLY A 17 20.09 -4.15 -3.68
N TRP A 18 18.95 -3.92 -4.37
CA TRP A 18 18.48 -4.82 -5.40
C TRP A 18 19.42 -4.82 -6.63
N LYS A 19 19.61 -5.97 -7.22
CA LYS A 19 20.41 -6.13 -8.44
C LYS A 19 19.59 -6.88 -9.49
N GLU A 20 19.81 -6.55 -10.75
CA GLU A 20 19.27 -7.29 -11.87
C GLU A 20 19.71 -8.76 -11.80
N GLY A 21 18.78 -9.69 -12.03
CA GLY A 21 19.00 -11.13 -11.84
C GLY A 21 18.85 -11.62 -10.38
N ASP A 22 18.61 -10.75 -9.40
CA ASP A 22 18.24 -11.21 -8.06
C ASP A 22 16.90 -11.95 -8.09
N ARG A 23 16.86 -13.16 -7.54
CA ARG A 23 15.63 -13.95 -7.42
C ARG A 23 14.62 -13.27 -6.53
N GLN A 24 13.37 -13.18 -6.99
CA GLN A 24 12.27 -12.52 -6.31
C GLN A 24 11.10 -13.50 -6.14
N ILE A 25 10.47 -13.51 -4.97
CA ILE A 25 9.15 -14.10 -4.82
C ILE A 25 8.10 -12.99 -4.93
N VAL A 26 7.04 -13.21 -5.71
CA VAL A 26 6.09 -12.17 -6.11
C VAL A 26 4.68 -12.54 -5.69
N PHE A 27 4.08 -11.73 -4.82
CA PHE A 27 2.67 -11.82 -4.43
C PHE A 27 1.92 -10.58 -4.96
N ARG A 28 1.38 -10.71 -6.16
CA ARG A 28 0.58 -9.68 -6.83
C ARG A 28 -0.65 -10.30 -7.47
N GLY A 29 -1.63 -9.48 -7.87
CA GLY A 29 -2.84 -9.93 -8.55
C GLY A 29 -2.60 -10.38 -9.98
N LEU A 30 -1.66 -11.28 -10.17
CA LEU A 30 -1.40 -11.93 -11.44
C LEU A 30 -2.30 -13.16 -11.56
N VAL A 31 -2.98 -13.28 -12.69
CA VAL A 31 -3.67 -14.52 -13.03
C VAL A 31 -2.61 -15.50 -13.52
N ILE A 32 -2.33 -16.49 -12.72
CA ILE A 32 -1.38 -17.58 -13.01
C ILE A 32 -2.15 -18.89 -13.16
N LYS A 33 -1.68 -19.79 -14.02
CA LYS A 33 -2.37 -21.07 -14.27
C LYS A 33 -2.41 -21.96 -13.02
N ASP A 34 -1.27 -22.01 -12.34
CA ASP A 34 -1.10 -22.74 -11.09
C ASP A 34 -0.94 -21.75 -9.94
N LEU A 35 -1.10 -22.22 -8.70
CA LEU A 35 -0.95 -21.40 -7.51
C LEU A 35 0.47 -20.80 -7.35
N ILE A 36 1.45 -21.44 -7.97
CA ILE A 36 2.88 -21.09 -7.95
C ILE A 36 3.44 -21.30 -9.35
N GLU A 37 4.10 -20.28 -9.91
CA GLU A 37 4.71 -20.31 -11.23
C GLU A 37 6.12 -19.74 -11.17
N GLU A 38 7.13 -20.46 -11.69
CA GLU A 38 8.49 -19.94 -11.86
C GLU A 38 8.65 -19.32 -13.25
N VAL A 39 8.99 -18.03 -13.30
CA VAL A 39 9.28 -17.29 -14.53
C VAL A 39 10.77 -17.01 -14.58
N ARG A 40 11.52 -17.88 -15.23
CA ARG A 40 12.99 -17.91 -15.23
C ARG A 40 13.61 -16.65 -15.80
N ASP A 41 13.11 -16.16 -16.94
CA ASP A 41 13.62 -14.97 -17.61
C ASP A 41 13.51 -13.70 -16.77
N LEU A 42 12.58 -13.66 -15.82
CA LEU A 42 12.37 -12.55 -14.91
C LEU A 42 12.96 -12.79 -13.51
N CYS A 43 13.53 -13.97 -13.27
CA CYS A 43 13.97 -14.40 -11.94
C CYS A 43 12.85 -14.25 -10.88
N GLU A 44 11.60 -14.59 -11.25
CA GLU A 44 10.43 -14.48 -10.39
C GLU A 44 9.83 -15.85 -10.06
N LEU A 45 9.54 -16.08 -8.78
CA LEU A 45 8.62 -17.10 -8.31
C LEU A 45 7.29 -16.41 -8.00
N ARG A 46 6.28 -16.59 -8.85
CA ARG A 46 4.97 -15.96 -8.73
C ARG A 46 4.05 -16.81 -7.89
N CYS A 47 3.43 -16.20 -6.89
CA CYS A 47 2.46 -16.85 -5.99
C CYS A 47 1.12 -16.11 -6.08
N SER A 48 0.04 -16.86 -6.09
CA SER A 48 -1.32 -16.30 -6.16
C SER A 48 -1.67 -15.57 -4.87
N THR A 49 -2.03 -14.28 -4.97
CA THR A 49 -2.57 -13.52 -3.84
C THR A 49 -4.02 -13.86 -3.53
N TYR A 50 -4.75 -14.43 -4.49
CA TYR A 50 -6.16 -14.83 -4.31
C TYR A 50 -6.32 -16.05 -3.40
N HIS A 51 -5.26 -16.82 -3.22
CA HIS A 51 -5.22 -18.03 -2.43
C HIS A 51 -4.22 -17.92 -1.25
N LEU A 52 -3.98 -16.71 -0.76
CA LEU A 52 -3.10 -16.49 0.38
C LEU A 52 -3.87 -16.77 1.69
N THR A 53 -4.07 -18.06 1.96
CA THR A 53 -4.77 -18.58 3.12
C THR A 53 -3.81 -19.35 4.03
N GLU A 54 -4.25 -19.61 5.26
CA GLU A 54 -3.47 -20.38 6.24
C GLU A 54 -3.10 -21.78 5.72
N GLU A 55 -4.02 -22.42 4.99
CA GLU A 55 -3.79 -23.73 4.37
C GLU A 55 -2.73 -23.70 3.26
N MET A 56 -2.69 -22.61 2.49
CA MET A 56 -1.81 -22.50 1.32
C MET A 56 -0.41 -21.97 1.64
N VAL A 57 -0.26 -21.21 2.72
CA VAL A 57 1.02 -20.61 3.11
C VAL A 57 2.16 -21.63 3.26
N PRO A 58 1.96 -22.84 3.85
CA PRO A 58 3.02 -23.84 3.92
C PRO A 58 3.59 -24.22 2.55
N ARG A 59 2.75 -24.33 1.51
CA ARG A 59 3.16 -24.64 0.12
C ARG A 59 3.98 -23.49 -0.49
N TYR A 60 3.57 -22.24 -0.24
CA TYR A 60 4.33 -21.07 -0.70
C TYR A 60 5.70 -20.99 -0.01
N VAL A 61 5.76 -21.30 1.28
CA VAL A 61 7.02 -21.32 2.04
C VAL A 61 7.94 -22.43 1.56
N GLU A 62 7.43 -23.63 1.32
CA GLU A 62 8.24 -24.74 0.76
C GLU A 62 8.83 -24.36 -0.61
N ALA A 63 8.01 -23.78 -1.49
CA ALA A 63 8.46 -23.28 -2.78
C ALA A 63 9.50 -22.15 -2.63
N ALA A 64 9.31 -21.25 -1.68
CA ALA A 64 10.24 -20.17 -1.38
C ALA A 64 11.58 -20.71 -0.89
N TRP A 65 11.62 -21.71 -0.01
CA TRP A 65 12.86 -22.34 0.45
C TRP A 65 13.62 -22.99 -0.71
N ARG A 66 12.95 -23.72 -1.60
CA ARG A 66 13.57 -24.31 -2.80
C ARG A 66 14.09 -23.26 -3.76
N TYR A 67 13.34 -22.19 -3.96
CA TYR A 67 13.69 -21.11 -4.88
C TYR A 67 14.77 -20.19 -4.31
N SER A 68 14.87 -20.03 -2.99
CA SER A 68 15.78 -19.13 -2.28
C SER A 68 15.75 -17.70 -2.79
N PRO A 69 14.60 -16.99 -2.70
CA PRO A 69 14.47 -15.61 -3.15
C PRO A 69 15.30 -14.68 -2.26
N LYS A 70 15.83 -13.62 -2.84
CA LYS A 70 16.46 -12.53 -2.10
C LYS A 70 15.46 -11.40 -1.77
N TRP A 71 14.41 -11.27 -2.53
CA TRP A 71 13.43 -10.19 -2.42
C TRP A 71 12.02 -10.73 -2.41
N LEU A 72 11.18 -10.14 -1.57
CA LEU A 72 9.74 -10.28 -1.64
C LEU A 72 9.16 -9.05 -2.33
N LYS A 73 8.45 -9.23 -3.44
CA LYS A 73 7.78 -8.17 -4.17
C LYS A 73 6.27 -8.37 -4.08
N CYS A 74 5.58 -7.50 -3.39
CA CYS A 74 4.18 -7.73 -3.09
C CYS A 74 3.34 -6.46 -2.97
N TYR A 75 2.04 -6.64 -2.93
CA TYR A 75 1.14 -5.63 -2.41
C TYR A 75 1.34 -5.51 -0.89
N PRO A 76 1.25 -4.29 -0.31
CA PRO A 76 1.28 -4.11 1.14
C PRO A 76 0.35 -5.04 1.91
N SER A 77 -0.90 -5.19 1.44
CA SER A 77 -1.88 -6.10 2.03
C SER A 77 -1.46 -7.57 1.98
N ALA A 78 -0.88 -8.01 0.85
CA ALA A 78 -0.42 -9.38 0.69
C ALA A 78 0.80 -9.70 1.56
N GLY A 79 1.76 -8.77 1.66
CA GLY A 79 2.93 -8.90 2.54
C GLY A 79 2.53 -8.96 4.01
N TRP A 80 1.60 -8.12 4.41
CA TRP A 80 1.02 -8.12 5.76
C TRP A 80 0.29 -9.42 6.09
N LEU A 81 -0.59 -9.89 5.20
CA LEU A 81 -1.34 -11.13 5.41
C LEU A 81 -0.40 -12.35 5.45
N LEU A 82 0.61 -12.41 4.58
CA LEU A 82 1.65 -13.44 4.63
C LEU A 82 2.37 -13.43 5.98
N ALA A 83 2.80 -12.26 6.46
CA ALA A 83 3.46 -12.14 7.76
C ALA A 83 2.59 -12.68 8.90
N ARG A 84 1.31 -12.36 8.90
CA ARG A 84 0.34 -12.85 9.91
C ARG A 84 0.19 -14.37 9.89
N HIS A 85 0.06 -14.97 8.70
CA HIS A 85 -0.03 -16.43 8.57
C HIS A 85 1.25 -17.11 9.04
N LEU A 86 2.43 -16.59 8.66
CA LEU A 86 3.71 -17.13 9.10
C LEU A 86 3.84 -17.12 10.63
N LYS A 87 3.46 -16.02 11.26
CA LYS A 87 3.44 -15.88 12.72
C LYS A 87 2.47 -16.87 13.38
N ASN A 88 1.25 -16.96 12.84
CA ASN A 88 0.24 -17.87 13.39
C ASN A 88 0.64 -19.34 13.30
N LEU A 89 1.16 -19.74 12.16
CA LEU A 89 1.62 -21.11 11.92
C LEU A 89 2.99 -21.42 12.55
N ASN A 90 3.66 -20.42 13.12
CA ASN A 90 5.03 -20.51 13.61
C ASN A 90 6.00 -21.07 12.54
N ILE A 91 5.82 -20.65 11.29
CA ILE A 91 6.63 -21.07 10.13
C ILE A 91 7.63 -19.98 9.79
N ARG A 92 8.91 -20.38 9.59
CA ARG A 92 9.96 -19.48 9.15
C ARG A 92 9.98 -19.35 7.62
N PHE A 93 10.08 -18.14 7.16
CA PHE A 93 10.29 -17.81 5.75
C PHE A 93 11.81 -17.78 5.45
N PRO A 94 12.25 -18.06 4.20
CA PRO A 94 13.66 -17.89 3.83
C PRO A 94 14.14 -16.45 4.10
N PRO A 95 15.40 -16.25 4.49
CA PRO A 95 15.93 -14.91 4.76
C PRO A 95 15.91 -14.05 3.50
N LEU A 96 15.39 -12.83 3.66
CA LEU A 96 15.27 -11.86 2.58
C LEU A 96 16.26 -10.70 2.77
N LYS A 97 16.75 -10.12 1.68
CA LYS A 97 17.45 -8.83 1.70
C LYS A 97 16.47 -7.68 1.92
N GLY A 98 15.26 -7.83 1.44
CA GLY A 98 14.22 -6.80 1.62
C GLY A 98 12.91 -7.12 0.92
N ILE A 99 11.94 -6.24 1.18
CA ILE A 99 10.59 -6.28 0.64
C ILE A 99 10.38 -5.06 -0.25
N LEU A 100 9.86 -5.27 -1.46
CA LEU A 100 9.51 -4.23 -2.42
C LEU A 100 7.98 -4.11 -2.53
N LEU A 101 7.43 -3.07 -1.95
CA LEU A 101 6.00 -2.79 -1.93
C LEU A 101 5.59 -1.87 -3.08
N ALA A 102 4.40 -2.05 -3.61
CA ALA A 102 3.82 -1.16 -4.60
C ALA A 102 2.31 -1.35 -4.76
N SER A 103 1.69 -0.39 -5.44
CA SER A 103 0.33 -0.48 -6.01
C SER A 103 -0.83 -0.41 -5.03
N GLU A 104 -0.59 -0.28 -3.75
CA GLU A 104 -1.56 0.01 -2.69
C GLU A 104 -0.95 1.02 -1.72
N SER A 105 -1.79 1.71 -0.95
CA SER A 105 -1.34 2.55 0.17
C SER A 105 -0.68 1.69 1.24
N VAL A 106 0.37 2.22 1.86
CA VAL A 106 1.13 1.53 2.90
C VAL A 106 0.72 2.09 4.26
N TYR A 107 0.28 1.22 5.16
CA TYR A 107 -0.11 1.59 6.52
C TYR A 107 0.93 1.13 7.54
N ASP A 108 1.09 1.89 8.63
CA ASP A 108 2.13 1.62 9.64
C ASP A 108 1.94 0.25 10.30
N PHE A 109 0.70 -0.16 10.60
CA PHE A 109 0.44 -1.48 11.15
C PHE A 109 0.90 -2.64 10.24
N GLN A 110 0.84 -2.44 8.91
CA GLN A 110 1.36 -3.43 7.97
C GLN A 110 2.88 -3.49 8.01
N LEU A 111 3.52 -2.32 8.06
CA LEU A 111 4.99 -2.23 8.14
C LEU A 111 5.52 -2.85 9.42
N GLU A 112 4.88 -2.57 10.55
CA GLU A 112 5.28 -3.11 11.85
C GLU A 112 5.21 -4.63 11.88
N GLU A 113 4.12 -5.23 11.40
CA GLU A 113 4.00 -6.69 11.36
C GLU A 113 4.99 -7.32 10.38
N MET A 114 5.16 -6.76 9.19
CA MET A 114 6.15 -7.25 8.25
C MET A 114 7.58 -7.14 8.79
N LYS A 115 7.94 -6.05 9.46
CA LYS A 115 9.26 -5.88 10.09
C LYS A 115 9.51 -6.92 11.17
N ARG A 116 8.51 -7.22 12.02
CA ARG A 116 8.64 -8.23 13.08
C ARG A 116 8.89 -9.64 12.54
N VAL A 117 8.29 -9.98 11.40
CA VAL A 117 8.34 -11.34 10.84
C VAL A 117 9.53 -11.57 9.92
N PHE A 118 9.83 -10.60 9.04
CA PHE A 118 10.85 -10.78 8.01
C PHE A 118 12.22 -10.21 8.37
N ASP A 119 12.30 -9.36 9.39
CA ASP A 119 13.54 -8.72 9.85
C ASP A 119 14.45 -8.23 8.71
N CYS A 120 13.88 -7.50 7.77
CA CYS A 120 14.58 -7.02 6.59
C CYS A 120 14.13 -5.60 6.20
N LYS A 121 14.88 -4.98 5.30
CA LYS A 121 14.54 -3.65 4.77
C LYS A 121 13.24 -3.69 3.97
N ILE A 122 12.36 -2.72 4.19
CA ILE A 122 11.14 -2.54 3.40
C ILE A 122 11.30 -1.26 2.58
N PHE A 123 10.96 -1.34 1.31
CA PHE A 123 10.96 -0.23 0.38
C PHE A 123 9.64 -0.17 -0.38
N SER A 124 9.09 1.01 -0.53
CA SER A 124 7.87 1.24 -1.31
C SER A 124 8.08 2.26 -2.40
N HIS A 125 7.30 2.15 -3.47
CA HIS A 125 7.22 3.19 -4.47
C HIS A 125 5.77 3.44 -4.89
N TYR A 126 5.49 4.69 -5.22
CA TYR A 126 4.26 5.15 -5.86
C TYR A 126 4.51 5.30 -7.36
N GLY A 127 3.56 4.88 -8.16
CA GLY A 127 3.51 5.04 -9.60
C GLY A 127 2.21 4.45 -10.15
N HIS A 128 1.85 4.84 -11.35
CA HIS A 128 0.62 4.43 -12.02
C HIS A 128 0.86 4.02 -13.46
N TYR A 129 -0.17 3.46 -14.10
CA TYR A 129 -0.05 2.85 -15.42
C TYR A 129 0.22 3.89 -16.53
N GLU A 130 -0.24 5.12 -16.35
CA GLU A 130 -0.05 6.25 -17.25
C GLU A 130 1.40 6.75 -17.29
N CYS A 131 2.26 6.25 -16.40
CA CYS A 131 3.70 6.55 -16.36
C CYS A 131 4.02 8.05 -16.37
N ALA A 132 3.25 8.88 -15.67
CA ALA A 132 3.49 10.31 -15.57
C ALA A 132 4.27 10.70 -14.32
N VAL A 133 4.21 9.90 -13.25
CA VAL A 133 5.01 10.09 -12.05
C VAL A 133 5.51 8.76 -11.49
N LEU A 134 6.71 8.79 -10.94
CA LEU A 134 7.30 7.70 -10.16
C LEU A 134 8.01 8.31 -8.95
N ALA A 135 7.61 7.87 -7.76
CA ALA A 135 8.20 8.32 -6.50
C ALA A 135 8.51 7.11 -5.62
N GLY A 136 9.71 7.01 -5.10
CA GLY A 136 10.10 5.90 -4.22
C GLY A 136 10.61 6.38 -2.89
N TRP A 137 10.49 5.55 -1.87
CA TRP A 137 11.01 5.87 -0.56
C TRP A 137 12.51 6.20 -0.60
N CYS A 138 12.93 7.05 0.31
CA CYS A 138 14.33 7.22 0.60
C CYS A 138 14.91 5.90 1.16
N GLU A 139 16.14 5.60 0.87
CA GLU A 139 16.86 4.46 1.47
C GLU A 139 17.06 4.59 2.98
N ASN A 140 16.90 5.82 3.52
CA ASN A 140 17.11 6.13 4.93
C ASN A 140 15.83 6.54 5.67
N THR A 141 14.72 6.84 4.93
CA THR A 141 13.42 7.21 5.51
C THR A 141 12.29 6.59 4.68
N ASN A 142 11.04 6.72 5.16
CA ASN A 142 9.86 6.31 4.40
C ASN A 142 9.26 7.46 3.56
N ASP A 143 10.01 8.56 3.37
CA ASP A 143 9.56 9.67 2.54
C ASP A 143 9.72 9.34 1.06
N TYR A 144 8.72 9.70 0.27
CA TYR A 144 8.74 9.50 -1.17
C TYR A 144 9.56 10.59 -1.86
N HIS A 145 10.54 10.18 -2.64
CA HIS A 145 11.32 11.04 -3.54
C HIS A 145 10.75 10.95 -4.95
N VAL A 146 10.21 12.04 -5.46
CA VAL A 146 9.72 12.14 -6.84
C VAL A 146 10.90 12.13 -7.79
N LEU A 147 10.90 11.23 -8.78
CA LEU A 147 11.98 11.15 -9.76
C LEU A 147 11.85 12.25 -10.83
N PRO A 148 12.74 13.26 -10.84
CA PRO A 148 12.60 14.42 -11.69
C PRO A 148 12.83 14.13 -13.18
N PHE A 149 13.47 13.01 -13.50
CA PHE A 149 13.72 12.60 -14.90
C PHE A 149 12.61 11.70 -15.47
N TYR A 150 11.61 11.34 -14.63
CA TYR A 150 10.48 10.50 -15.04
C TYR A 150 9.30 11.34 -15.54
N GLY A 151 9.07 12.47 -14.92
CA GLY A 151 8.02 13.41 -15.25
C GLY A 151 8.14 14.71 -14.45
N TYR A 152 7.45 15.73 -14.91
CA TYR A 152 7.28 16.97 -14.16
C TYR A 152 6.03 16.86 -13.28
N VAL A 153 6.18 17.06 -11.98
CA VAL A 153 5.13 16.82 -11.00
C VAL A 153 4.79 18.09 -10.24
N GLU A 154 3.52 18.41 -10.21
CA GLU A 154 2.90 19.50 -9.46
C GLU A 154 2.02 18.89 -8.36
N LEU A 155 1.96 19.53 -7.21
CA LEU A 155 0.91 19.30 -6.23
C LEU A 155 -0.05 20.48 -6.26
N LEU A 156 -1.30 20.23 -6.63
CA LEU A 156 -2.34 21.27 -6.66
C LEU A 156 -3.25 21.13 -5.45
N ARG A 157 -3.68 22.23 -4.88
CA ARG A 157 -4.74 22.22 -3.85
C ARG A 157 -5.97 21.53 -4.39
N PRO A 158 -6.56 20.56 -3.66
CA PRO A 158 -7.70 19.80 -4.14
C PRO A 158 -8.84 20.73 -4.62
N GLY A 159 -9.38 20.44 -5.80
CA GLY A 159 -10.43 21.25 -6.42
C GLY A 159 -9.99 22.60 -7.00
N ARG A 160 -8.71 22.99 -6.87
CA ARG A 160 -8.19 24.28 -7.33
C ARG A 160 -7.03 24.09 -8.32
N MET A 161 -6.64 25.20 -8.98
CA MET A 161 -5.46 25.25 -9.87
C MET A 161 -4.25 25.91 -9.20
N GLU A 162 -4.26 25.96 -7.86
CA GLU A 162 -3.23 26.59 -7.06
C GLU A 162 -2.19 25.53 -6.62
N LEU A 163 -0.92 25.89 -6.74
CA LEU A 163 0.18 25.02 -6.29
C LEU A 163 0.23 24.97 -4.76
N VAL A 164 0.46 23.76 -4.24
CA VAL A 164 0.89 23.55 -2.86
C VAL A 164 2.36 23.95 -2.74
N GLN A 165 2.67 24.83 -1.80
CA GLN A 165 4.03 25.35 -1.59
C GLN A 165 4.55 25.11 -0.18
N GLU A 166 3.67 24.96 0.79
CA GLU A 166 4.08 24.83 2.19
C GLU A 166 4.20 23.35 2.59
N PRO A 167 5.30 22.96 3.27
CA PRO A 167 5.43 21.62 3.86
C PRO A 167 4.27 21.30 4.82
N GLY A 168 3.73 20.10 4.73
CA GLY A 168 2.57 19.64 5.50
C GLY A 168 1.23 19.81 4.76
N GLU A 169 1.17 20.61 3.71
CA GLU A 169 -0.05 20.74 2.90
C GLU A 169 -0.29 19.50 2.05
N ILE A 170 -1.57 19.15 1.87
CA ILE A 170 -2.03 18.08 0.98
C ILE A 170 -2.28 18.67 -0.41
N GLY A 171 -1.78 18.00 -1.44
CA GLY A 171 -2.06 18.34 -2.83
C GLY A 171 -2.45 17.14 -3.68
N GLU A 172 -3.27 17.40 -4.71
CA GLU A 172 -3.52 16.44 -5.76
C GLU A 172 -2.28 16.32 -6.65
N ILE A 173 -1.87 15.10 -6.92
CA ILE A 173 -0.73 14.82 -7.80
C ILE A 173 -1.17 15.07 -9.25
N VAL A 174 -0.54 16.05 -9.88
CA VAL A 174 -0.70 16.37 -11.29
C VAL A 174 0.64 16.21 -11.97
N ALA A 175 0.69 15.49 -13.09
CA ALA A 175 1.98 15.15 -13.67
C ALA A 175 2.00 15.20 -15.20
N THR A 176 3.14 15.62 -15.74
CA THR A 176 3.47 15.57 -17.16
C THR A 176 4.53 14.50 -17.38
N SER A 177 4.22 13.50 -18.19
CA SER A 177 5.12 12.38 -18.46
C SER A 177 6.27 12.77 -19.40
N PHE A 178 7.50 12.32 -19.06
CA PHE A 178 8.66 12.43 -19.97
C PHE A 178 8.97 11.11 -20.67
N ILE A 179 8.29 10.03 -20.33
CA ILE A 179 8.61 8.70 -20.82
C ILE A 179 7.54 8.07 -21.71
N MET A 180 6.34 8.67 -21.78
CA MET A 180 5.25 8.20 -22.64
C MET A 180 5.27 8.94 -23.96
N ASP A 181 5.60 8.21 -25.03
CA ASP A 181 5.73 8.75 -26.39
C ASP A 181 4.43 8.60 -27.21
N ALA A 182 3.64 7.54 -26.94
CA ALA A 182 2.43 7.22 -27.71
C ALA A 182 1.19 8.00 -27.25
N THR A 183 1.10 8.29 -25.94
CA THR A 183 0.03 9.08 -25.35
C THR A 183 0.67 10.21 -24.54
N LEU A 184 0.37 11.43 -24.92
CA LEU A 184 0.92 12.61 -24.26
C LEU A 184 0.09 12.93 -23.01
N PHE A 185 0.63 12.59 -21.85
CA PHE A 185 0.06 13.00 -20.56
C PHE A 185 0.69 14.33 -20.15
N VAL A 186 -0.03 15.43 -20.40
CA VAL A 186 0.36 16.79 -20.00
C VAL A 186 -0.57 17.25 -18.90
N ARG A 187 0.00 17.59 -17.74
CA ARG A 187 -0.75 17.99 -16.53
C ARG A 187 -1.92 17.02 -16.22
N TYR A 188 -1.62 15.71 -16.32
CA TYR A 188 -2.58 14.66 -16.01
C TYR A 188 -2.90 14.66 -14.52
N ARG A 189 -4.18 14.80 -14.19
CA ARG A 189 -4.69 14.73 -12.82
C ARG A 189 -4.87 13.26 -12.45
N THR A 190 -4.07 12.79 -11.49
CA THR A 190 -4.07 11.37 -11.12
C THR A 190 -5.27 10.99 -10.24
N GLY A 191 -5.85 11.97 -9.55
CA GLY A 191 -6.83 11.78 -8.48
C GLY A 191 -6.23 11.23 -7.19
N ASP A 192 -4.91 11.05 -7.14
CA ASP A 192 -4.19 10.63 -5.94
C ASP A 192 -3.66 11.88 -5.20
N LEU A 193 -3.63 11.83 -3.87
CA LEU A 193 -3.21 12.91 -3.01
C LEU A 193 -1.86 12.59 -2.35
N ALA A 194 -1.02 13.61 -2.17
CA ALA A 194 0.22 13.50 -1.43
C ALA A 194 0.41 14.67 -0.47
N VAL A 195 1.15 14.44 0.60
CA VAL A 195 1.53 15.49 1.57
C VAL A 195 2.92 15.97 1.22
N LEU A 196 3.06 17.25 0.87
CA LEU A 196 4.35 17.89 0.59
C LEU A 196 5.21 17.88 1.86
N LYS A 197 6.48 17.47 1.74
CA LYS A 197 7.48 17.58 2.80
C LYS A 197 8.55 18.63 2.49
N GLY A 198 8.81 18.86 1.22
CA GLY A 198 9.82 19.83 0.76
C GLY A 198 10.50 19.41 -0.54
N TRP A 199 11.65 20.01 -0.82
CA TRP A 199 12.40 19.82 -2.08
C TRP A 199 13.86 19.39 -1.87
N TYR A 200 14.21 19.00 -0.66
CA TYR A 200 15.56 18.53 -0.31
C TYR A 200 15.49 17.51 0.83
N CYS A 201 16.19 16.40 0.67
CA CYS A 201 16.30 15.37 1.70
C CYS A 201 17.65 15.46 2.43
N PRO A 202 17.68 15.86 3.69
CA PRO A 202 18.94 15.97 4.43
C PRO A 202 19.59 14.60 4.70
N GLN A 203 18.82 13.49 4.69
CA GLN A 203 19.34 12.16 4.95
C GLN A 203 20.08 11.53 3.77
N CYS A 204 19.76 11.95 2.54
CA CYS A 204 20.42 11.40 1.34
C CYS A 204 20.99 12.46 0.40
N GLY A 205 20.80 13.76 0.70
CA GLY A 205 21.33 14.89 -0.07
C GLY A 205 20.67 15.15 -1.42
N ARG A 206 19.52 14.52 -1.73
CA ARG A 206 18.88 14.70 -3.04
C ARG A 206 17.96 15.92 -3.06
N PRO A 207 18.09 16.81 -4.06
CA PRO A 207 17.21 17.94 -4.27
C PRO A 207 15.97 17.53 -5.08
N TYR A 208 15.17 16.63 -4.54
CA TYR A 208 13.95 16.14 -5.15
C TYR A 208 12.73 16.72 -4.44
N GLN A 209 11.59 16.80 -5.13
CA GLN A 209 10.33 16.99 -4.45
C GLN A 209 10.07 15.77 -3.56
N ILE A 210 9.74 16.02 -2.30
CA ILE A 210 9.59 14.98 -1.27
C ILE A 210 8.17 15.03 -0.72
N TRP A 211 7.57 13.86 -0.62
CA TRP A 211 6.29 13.66 0.04
C TRP A 211 6.47 12.81 1.29
N SER A 212 5.89 13.25 2.39
CA SER A 212 5.88 12.44 3.62
C SER A 212 4.95 11.23 3.49
N LYS A 213 3.87 11.39 2.71
CA LYS A 213 2.88 10.35 2.45
C LYS A 213 2.28 10.49 1.06
N VAL A 214 1.78 9.36 0.54
CA VAL A 214 0.75 9.30 -0.50
C VAL A 214 -0.52 8.83 0.21
N GLU A 215 -1.52 9.72 0.27
CA GLU A 215 -2.77 9.48 1.00
C GLU A 215 -3.76 8.59 0.23
N GLY A 216 -3.41 8.20 -1.00
CA GLY A 216 -4.28 7.45 -1.89
C GLY A 216 -5.26 8.34 -2.65
N ARG A 217 -6.31 7.73 -3.17
CA ARG A 217 -7.31 8.45 -3.94
C ARG A 217 -8.30 9.16 -3.06
N THR A 218 -8.99 10.14 -3.63
CA THR A 218 -10.10 10.85 -2.99
C THR A 218 -11.18 9.92 -2.41
N HIS A 219 -11.31 8.70 -2.92
CA HIS A 219 -12.22 7.66 -2.41
C HIS A 219 -11.68 6.90 -1.17
N GLU A 220 -10.49 7.22 -0.67
CA GLU A 220 -9.91 6.62 0.54
C GLU A 220 -10.13 7.50 1.79
N PHE A 221 -11.16 8.36 1.76
CA PHE A 221 -11.60 9.13 2.89
C PHE A 221 -12.96 8.65 3.40
N ILE A 222 -13.07 8.49 4.70
CA ILE A 222 -14.34 8.35 5.40
C ILE A 222 -14.97 9.74 5.51
N VAL A 223 -16.22 9.84 5.16
CA VAL A 223 -17.03 11.08 5.28
C VAL A 223 -17.84 10.99 6.55
N THR A 224 -17.64 11.90 7.49
CA THR A 224 -18.44 11.97 8.70
C THR A 224 -19.79 12.64 8.45
N ARG A 225 -20.72 12.57 9.43
CA ARG A 225 -22.06 13.18 9.33
C ARG A 225 -21.99 14.70 9.15
N THR A 226 -20.95 15.33 9.69
CA THR A 226 -20.71 16.77 9.56
C THR A 226 -19.95 17.16 8.28
N GLY A 227 -19.60 16.19 7.43
CA GLY A 227 -18.81 16.41 6.20
C GLY A 227 -17.30 16.46 6.41
N ARG A 228 -16.82 16.22 7.64
CA ARG A 228 -15.39 16.10 7.92
C ARG A 228 -14.82 14.86 7.22
N LEU A 229 -13.64 14.97 6.63
CA LEU A 229 -12.94 13.89 5.95
C LEU A 229 -11.88 13.26 6.85
N ILE A 230 -11.90 11.95 6.96
CA ILE A 230 -10.91 11.18 7.72
C ILE A 230 -10.16 10.28 6.74
N SER A 231 -8.89 10.57 6.50
CA SER A 231 -8.04 9.69 5.68
C SER A 231 -7.88 8.33 6.34
N MET A 232 -7.89 7.27 5.54
CA MET A 232 -7.60 5.92 6.03
C MET A 232 -6.22 5.81 6.69
N THR A 233 -5.26 6.66 6.34
CA THR A 233 -3.95 6.71 6.99
C THR A 233 -4.01 7.23 8.43
N CYS A 234 -5.06 7.97 8.81
CA CYS A 234 -5.32 8.40 10.18
C CYS A 234 -5.87 7.26 11.06
N ILE A 235 -6.43 6.22 10.45
CA ILE A 235 -6.95 5.03 11.15
C ILE A 235 -5.81 4.02 11.38
N ASN A 236 -4.68 4.54 11.80
CA ASN A 236 -3.53 3.72 12.10
C ASN A 236 -3.62 3.24 13.56
N MET A 237 -3.51 1.94 13.77
CA MET A 237 -3.51 1.32 15.10
C MET A 237 -2.12 0.73 15.35
N HIS A 238 -1.45 1.26 16.39
CA HIS A 238 -0.13 0.80 16.80
C HIS A 238 -0.18 -0.38 17.78
N ASP A 239 -1.40 -0.77 18.19
CA ASP A 239 -1.65 -1.80 19.17
C ASP A 239 -2.15 -3.10 18.52
N ASP A 240 -2.42 -4.10 19.35
CA ASP A 240 -2.98 -5.42 19.01
C ASP A 240 -4.48 -5.39 18.61
N VAL A 241 -5.03 -4.20 18.34
CA VAL A 241 -6.46 -3.98 18.03
C VAL A 241 -6.95 -4.83 16.85
N PHE A 242 -6.10 -5.00 15.84
CA PHE A 242 -6.43 -5.78 14.65
C PHE A 242 -5.97 -7.24 14.71
N ASP A 243 -5.30 -7.66 15.77
CA ASP A 243 -4.80 -9.03 15.91
C ASP A 243 -5.90 -10.11 15.85
N PRO A 244 -7.13 -9.86 16.35
CA PRO A 244 -8.21 -10.83 16.28
C PRO A 244 -8.78 -11.07 14.88
N PHE A 245 -8.41 -10.26 13.90
CA PHE A 245 -8.96 -10.32 12.54
C PHE A 245 -7.90 -10.73 11.52
N TRP A 246 -8.21 -11.70 10.63
CA TRP A 246 -7.34 -12.02 9.49
C TRP A 246 -7.27 -10.86 8.51
N GLU A 247 -8.42 -10.35 8.14
CA GLU A 247 -8.62 -9.25 7.21
C GLU A 247 -9.72 -8.35 7.71
N PHE A 248 -9.70 -7.11 7.30
CA PHE A 248 -10.76 -6.16 7.57
C PHE A 248 -10.90 -5.13 6.45
N GLN A 249 -12.08 -4.51 6.40
CA GLN A 249 -12.43 -3.49 5.42
C GLN A 249 -13.44 -2.54 6.05
N PHE A 250 -13.27 -1.25 5.82
CA PHE A 250 -14.30 -0.26 6.08
C PHE A 250 -15.22 -0.17 4.86
N TYR A 251 -16.51 -0.12 5.10
CA TYR A 251 -17.51 0.09 4.08
C TYR A 251 -18.40 1.27 4.46
N GLN A 252 -18.52 2.22 3.54
CA GLN A 252 -19.33 3.40 3.76
C GLN A 252 -20.30 3.63 2.60
N GLU A 253 -21.58 3.61 2.89
CA GLU A 253 -22.66 3.90 1.93
C GLU A 253 -23.23 5.30 2.10
N LYS A 254 -23.25 5.79 3.35
CA LYS A 254 -23.75 7.13 3.69
C LYS A 254 -22.76 7.86 4.61
N PRO A 255 -22.72 9.22 4.52
CA PRO A 255 -21.93 10.00 5.46
C PRO A 255 -22.28 9.70 6.91
N GLY A 256 -21.27 9.47 7.73
CA GLY A 256 -21.42 9.19 9.16
C GLY A 256 -21.82 7.77 9.54
N GLU A 257 -22.06 6.86 8.58
CA GLU A 257 -22.38 5.45 8.85
C GLU A 257 -21.24 4.58 8.30
N ILE A 258 -20.62 3.75 9.14
CA ILE A 258 -19.48 2.89 8.76
C ILE A 258 -19.70 1.46 9.24
N GLU A 259 -19.55 0.53 8.33
CA GLU A 259 -19.36 -0.87 8.69
C GLU A 259 -17.85 -1.18 8.73
N PHE A 260 -17.38 -1.72 9.85
CA PHE A 260 -16.08 -2.38 9.94
C PHE A 260 -16.30 -3.88 9.72
N ARG A 261 -16.11 -4.30 8.47
CA ARG A 261 -16.21 -5.70 8.05
C ARG A 261 -14.94 -6.42 8.39
N TYR A 262 -15.01 -7.58 9.05
CA TYR A 262 -13.83 -8.33 9.43
C TYR A 262 -14.00 -9.84 9.21
N VAL A 263 -12.88 -10.49 8.87
CA VAL A 263 -12.74 -11.93 8.85
C VAL A 263 -12.10 -12.36 10.16
N PRO A 264 -12.78 -13.14 11.01
CA PRO A 264 -12.28 -13.49 12.33
C PRO A 264 -11.08 -14.44 12.25
N ARG A 265 -10.13 -14.26 13.18
CA ARG A 265 -9.02 -15.19 13.40
C ARG A 265 -9.38 -16.14 14.55
N GLY A 266 -10.14 -17.19 14.22
CA GLY A 266 -10.72 -18.05 15.22
C GLY A 266 -11.92 -17.39 15.93
N LYS A 267 -12.22 -17.82 17.15
CA LYS A 267 -13.33 -17.23 17.93
C LYS A 267 -12.94 -15.88 18.51
N VAL A 268 -13.51 -14.80 17.99
CA VAL A 268 -13.30 -13.45 18.53
C VAL A 268 -14.23 -13.23 19.73
N SER A 269 -13.67 -12.85 20.89
CA SER A 269 -14.46 -12.57 22.09
C SER A 269 -15.08 -11.18 22.03
N GLU A 270 -16.19 -10.98 22.75
CA GLU A 270 -16.82 -9.65 22.92
C GLU A 270 -15.85 -8.59 23.46
N PHE A 271 -14.93 -9.00 24.35
CA PHE A 271 -13.88 -8.11 24.84
C PHE A 271 -13.03 -7.53 23.72
N HIS A 272 -12.58 -8.37 22.76
CA HIS A 272 -11.79 -7.90 21.64
C HIS A 272 -12.59 -7.03 20.66
N LEU A 273 -13.87 -7.38 20.41
CA LEU A 273 -14.74 -6.57 19.56
C LEU A 273 -14.99 -5.18 20.19
N ASN A 274 -15.26 -5.13 21.49
CA ASN A 274 -15.43 -3.86 22.20
C ASN A 274 -14.14 -3.03 22.21
N LYS A 275 -12.99 -3.65 22.45
CA LYS A 275 -11.68 -2.97 22.37
C LYS A 275 -11.44 -2.37 20.98
N ALA A 276 -11.72 -3.11 19.91
CA ALA A 276 -11.61 -2.63 18.54
C ALA A 276 -12.58 -1.49 18.26
N LYS A 277 -13.84 -1.64 18.67
CA LYS A 277 -14.88 -0.60 18.51
C LYS A 277 -14.51 0.70 19.19
N GLU A 278 -14.04 0.65 20.44
CA GLU A 278 -13.63 1.83 21.19
C GLU A 278 -12.39 2.51 20.58
N ALA A 279 -11.40 1.71 20.18
CA ALA A 279 -10.20 2.23 19.53
C ALA A 279 -10.52 2.92 18.21
N LEU A 280 -11.38 2.33 17.39
CA LEU A 280 -11.85 2.91 16.14
C LEU A 280 -12.69 4.17 16.37
N LYS A 281 -13.63 4.15 17.31
CA LYS A 281 -14.44 5.33 17.65
C LYS A 281 -13.59 6.52 18.08
N ARG A 282 -12.53 6.32 18.84
CA ARG A 282 -11.59 7.41 19.21
C ARG A 282 -10.94 8.08 18.00
N LYS A 283 -10.74 7.34 16.89
CA LYS A 283 -10.18 7.86 15.63
C LYS A 283 -11.23 8.48 14.73
N LEU A 284 -12.41 7.86 14.68
CA LEU A 284 -13.52 8.31 13.82
C LEU A 284 -14.23 9.53 14.40
N GLY A 285 -14.38 9.59 15.73
CA GLY A 285 -15.12 10.64 16.44
C GLY A 285 -16.59 10.29 16.62
N ASP A 286 -17.30 11.19 17.31
CA ASP A 286 -18.70 10.98 17.72
C ASP A 286 -19.70 11.18 16.59
N ASP A 287 -19.28 11.80 15.48
CA ASP A 287 -20.09 12.05 14.30
C ASP A 287 -20.07 10.90 13.27
N VAL A 288 -19.63 9.70 13.73
CA VAL A 288 -19.61 8.46 12.96
C VAL A 288 -20.23 7.33 13.76
N ASP A 289 -21.27 6.70 13.22
CA ASP A 289 -21.81 5.43 13.72
C ASP A 289 -20.99 4.28 13.16
N LEU A 290 -20.45 3.45 14.04
CA LEU A 290 -19.60 2.32 13.67
C LEU A 290 -20.29 1.01 14.04
N GLU A 291 -20.51 0.16 13.05
CA GLU A 291 -20.95 -1.22 13.19
C GLU A 291 -19.79 -2.18 12.89
N LEU A 292 -19.64 -3.25 13.67
CA LEU A 292 -18.70 -4.34 13.41
C LEU A 292 -19.47 -5.51 12.80
N VAL A 293 -19.08 -5.91 11.58
CA VAL A 293 -19.78 -6.94 10.79
C VAL A 293 -18.80 -8.08 10.48
N GLU A 294 -19.12 -9.27 10.98
CA GLU A 294 -18.36 -10.48 10.64
C GLU A 294 -18.71 -10.93 9.21
N VAL A 295 -17.68 -11.25 8.41
CA VAL A 295 -17.82 -11.73 7.05
C VAL A 295 -16.90 -12.93 6.81
N ASP A 296 -17.26 -13.80 5.88
CA ASP A 296 -16.44 -14.98 5.54
C ASP A 296 -15.16 -14.60 4.79
N ARG A 297 -15.20 -13.53 4.02
CA ARG A 297 -14.07 -13.02 3.22
C ARG A 297 -14.22 -11.54 2.91
N ILE A 298 -13.07 -10.89 2.62
CA ILE A 298 -13.04 -9.55 2.06
C ILE A 298 -12.83 -9.64 0.54
N GLU A 299 -13.75 -9.04 -0.22
CA GLU A 299 -13.69 -9.04 -1.67
C GLU A 299 -12.48 -8.25 -2.20
N ARG A 300 -11.77 -8.85 -3.15
CA ARG A 300 -10.65 -8.23 -3.85
C ARG A 300 -11.13 -7.53 -5.10
N THR A 301 -10.37 -6.52 -5.55
CA THR A 301 -10.58 -5.96 -6.89
C THR A 301 -10.29 -7.00 -7.97
N GLY A 302 -10.75 -6.79 -9.20
CA GLY A 302 -10.44 -7.66 -10.34
C GLY A 302 -8.93 -7.83 -10.62
N ARG A 303 -8.06 -7.00 -10.01
CA ARG A 303 -6.60 -7.10 -10.03
C ARG A 303 -6.01 -7.65 -8.73
N GLY A 304 -6.82 -8.28 -7.88
CA GLY A 304 -6.40 -8.90 -6.62
C GLY A 304 -5.99 -7.96 -5.50
N LYS A 305 -6.24 -6.65 -5.62
CA LYS A 305 -5.90 -5.69 -4.58
C LYS A 305 -6.92 -5.70 -3.46
N HIS A 306 -6.43 -5.55 -2.23
CA HIS A 306 -7.26 -5.28 -1.07
C HIS A 306 -7.66 -3.80 -1.04
N ARG A 307 -8.93 -3.53 -0.76
CA ARG A 307 -9.40 -2.18 -0.47
C ARG A 307 -9.72 -2.09 1.01
N PHE A 308 -8.99 -1.28 1.74
CA PHE A 308 -9.28 -1.06 3.16
C PHE A 308 -10.53 -0.19 3.36
N LEU A 309 -10.90 0.61 2.36
CA LEU A 309 -12.16 1.35 2.34
C LEU A 309 -12.90 1.11 1.01
N VAL A 310 -14.15 0.74 1.10
CA VAL A 310 -15.12 0.79 -0.01
C VAL A 310 -16.03 1.98 0.24
N GLN A 311 -15.76 3.07 -0.47
CA GLN A 311 -16.52 4.32 -0.39
C GLN A 311 -17.59 4.35 -1.47
N LYS A 312 -18.85 4.54 -1.09
CA LYS A 312 -20.02 4.63 -1.97
C LYS A 312 -20.67 6.00 -1.97
N CYS A 313 -20.51 6.78 -0.90
CA CYS A 313 -21.01 8.14 -0.88
C CYS A 313 -20.04 9.12 -1.57
N GLU A 314 -20.57 10.26 -1.98
CA GLU A 314 -19.79 11.35 -2.53
C GLU A 314 -18.84 11.90 -1.47
N VAL A 315 -17.57 12.08 -1.85
CA VAL A 315 -16.56 12.67 -0.97
C VAL A 315 -16.41 14.14 -1.32
N PRO A 316 -16.90 15.06 -0.48
CA PRO A 316 -16.74 16.49 -0.71
C PRO A 316 -15.24 16.84 -0.54
N LEU A 317 -14.58 17.15 -1.64
CA LEU A 317 -13.21 17.67 -1.57
C LEU A 317 -13.23 19.16 -1.19
N PRO A 318 -12.29 19.60 -0.33
CA PRO A 318 -12.19 21.00 0.07
C PRO A 318 -11.79 21.93 -1.08
#